data_f89f8854b6c82cb36c1a8d0b40be71c7
#
_entry.id   f89f8854b6c82cb36c1a8d0b40be71c7
#
_cell.length_a   1.000
_cell.length_b   1.000
_cell.length_c   1.000
_cell.angle_alpha   90.00
_cell.angle_beta   90.00
_cell.angle_gamma   90.00
#
_symmetry.space_group_name_H-M   'P 1'
#
loop_
_entity.id
_entity.type
_entity.pdbx_description
1 polymer ?
#
loop_
_entity_poly.entity_id
_entity_poly.type
_entity_poly.pdbx_seq_one_letter_code
_entity_poly.pdbx_strand_id
1 'polypeptide(L)'
;VNDEWMPKSLFGTLHETGHGLYEQFCDPAYTRTPLATDLVGLYAVGGVSFGAHESQSRLFENHVGRSREFWDLNYGELHDAFPEQLAGIDAETFWRAVNRVEPGLIRVESDELTYDFHIMLRVDIEAALIDGSLSVADLPEMWGAKMKEYLDIDVPNDRLGVLQDVHWSSGQVGTFCNYTIGNVMAGQLFHSATKDTQVREGLSS
;
A
#
# COMPACT_ATOMS: atom_id res chain seq x y z
N VAL A 1 3.51 4.16 14.59
CA VAL A 1 4.95 3.96 14.35
C VAL A 1 5.33 2.62 14.94
N ASN A 2 6.13 1.85 14.23
CA ASN A 2 6.65 0.56 14.69
C ASN A 2 8.11 0.75 15.10
N ASP A 3 8.41 0.52 16.37
CA ASP A 3 9.74 0.77 16.94
C ASP A 3 10.75 -0.35 16.62
N GLU A 4 10.25 -1.50 16.16
CA GLU A 4 11.07 -2.69 15.89
C GLU A 4 11.39 -2.88 14.41
N TRP A 5 10.62 -2.24 13.51
CA TRP A 5 10.78 -2.44 12.07
C TRP A 5 10.64 -1.12 11.29
N MET A 6 11.78 -0.53 11.00
CA MET A 6 11.92 0.75 10.32
C MET A 6 11.13 0.85 9.00
N PRO A 7 11.16 -0.14 8.08
CA PRO A 7 10.43 -0.01 6.83
C PRO A 7 8.93 0.23 7.02
N LYS A 8 8.30 -0.46 7.98
CA LYS A 8 6.88 -0.25 8.29
C LYS A 8 6.60 1.16 8.80
N SER A 9 7.50 1.72 9.61
CA SER A 9 7.35 3.09 10.12
C SER A 9 7.58 4.13 9.03
N LEU A 10 8.66 4.03 8.28
CA LEU A 10 9.01 5.01 7.27
C LEU A 10 8.03 5.00 6.10
N PHE A 11 7.86 3.84 5.46
CA PHE A 11 6.98 3.72 4.31
C PHE A 11 5.51 3.93 4.68
N GLY A 12 5.09 3.47 5.87
CA GLY A 12 3.77 3.80 6.41
C GLY A 12 3.56 5.30 6.62
N THR A 13 4.57 6.03 7.09
CA THR A 13 4.49 7.50 7.22
C THR A 13 4.38 8.18 5.86
N LEU A 14 5.16 7.75 4.87
CA LEU A 14 5.05 8.27 3.50
C LEU A 14 3.67 7.96 2.89
N HIS A 15 3.12 6.78 3.15
CA HIS A 15 1.78 6.39 2.74
C HIS A 15 0.72 7.33 3.31
N GLU A 16 0.69 7.51 4.63
CA GLU A 16 -0.26 8.41 5.29
C GLU A 16 -0.05 9.88 4.88
N THR A 17 1.19 10.27 4.57
CA THR A 17 1.48 11.60 4.03
C THR A 17 0.81 11.79 2.67
N GLY A 18 0.82 10.79 1.81
CA GLY A 18 0.12 10.82 0.52
C GLY A 18 -1.38 11.04 0.67
N HIS A 19 -2.01 10.33 1.62
CA HIS A 19 -3.41 10.56 1.98
C HIS A 19 -3.65 11.97 2.51
N GLY A 20 -2.79 12.44 3.41
CA GLY A 20 -2.90 13.78 3.98
C GLY A 20 -2.75 14.88 2.94
N LEU A 21 -1.83 14.74 1.99
CA LEU A 21 -1.67 15.69 0.89
C LEU A 21 -2.88 15.70 -0.05
N TYR A 22 -3.47 14.55 -0.35
CA TYR A 22 -4.71 14.49 -1.13
C TYR A 22 -5.82 15.33 -0.47
N GLU A 23 -6.06 15.14 0.82
CA GLU A 23 -7.06 15.89 1.57
C GLU A 23 -6.73 17.39 1.63
N GLN A 24 -5.47 17.72 1.85
CA GLN A 24 -5.01 19.12 1.96
C GLN A 24 -5.22 19.91 0.67
N PHE A 25 -5.12 19.26 -0.48
CA PHE A 25 -5.26 19.90 -1.78
C PHE A 25 -6.67 19.78 -2.39
N CYS A 26 -7.63 19.18 -1.69
CA CYS A 26 -9.02 19.25 -2.09
C CYS A 26 -9.52 20.70 -2.02
N ASP A 27 -10.12 21.20 -3.12
CA ASP A 27 -10.65 22.55 -3.16
C ASP A 27 -11.82 22.68 -2.14
N PRO A 28 -11.78 23.67 -1.23
CA PRO A 28 -12.86 23.93 -0.27
C PRO A 28 -14.25 24.13 -0.91
N ALA A 29 -14.32 24.50 -2.20
CA ALA A 29 -15.57 24.60 -2.93
C ALA A 29 -16.34 23.29 -3.03
N TYR A 30 -15.66 22.16 -2.88
CA TYR A 30 -16.27 20.82 -2.90
C TYR A 30 -16.69 20.32 -1.51
N THR A 31 -16.35 21.05 -0.44
CA THR A 31 -16.74 20.70 0.94
C THR A 31 -18.25 20.49 1.04
N ARG A 32 -18.68 19.39 1.65
CA ARG A 32 -20.08 18.96 1.78
C ARG A 32 -20.81 18.69 0.44
N THR A 33 -20.08 18.41 -0.59
CA THR A 33 -20.61 17.88 -1.85
C THR A 33 -20.24 16.40 -2.00
N PRO A 34 -20.89 15.64 -2.92
CA PRO A 34 -20.49 14.27 -3.22
C PRO A 34 -19.05 14.14 -3.81
N LEU A 35 -18.40 15.24 -4.10
CA LEU A 35 -17.02 15.31 -4.60
C LEU A 35 -15.98 15.51 -3.50
N ALA A 36 -16.42 15.74 -2.26
CA ALA A 36 -15.53 15.95 -1.12
C ALA A 36 -15.52 14.75 -0.18
N THR A 37 -14.43 14.63 0.53
CA THR A 37 -14.11 13.53 1.43
C THR A 37 -14.75 13.65 2.81
N ASP A 38 -15.30 14.80 3.15
CA ASP A 38 -15.81 15.09 4.48
C ASP A 38 -17.29 14.67 4.71
N LEU A 39 -17.74 13.61 4.07
CA LEU A 39 -18.99 12.96 4.45
C LEU A 39 -18.85 12.38 5.85
N VAL A 40 -18.91 13.28 6.81
CA VAL A 40 -18.76 13.05 8.25
C VAL A 40 -19.64 11.89 8.70
N GLY A 41 -18.98 10.83 9.18
CA GLY A 41 -19.65 9.70 9.81
C GLY A 41 -20.06 8.56 8.88
N LEU A 42 -19.84 8.68 7.59
CA LEU A 42 -19.81 7.52 6.71
C LEU A 42 -18.34 7.08 6.59
N TYR A 43 -18.05 5.82 6.76
CA TYR A 43 -16.78 5.18 6.44
C TYR A 43 -16.46 5.21 4.92
N ALA A 44 -17.09 6.10 4.21
CA ALA A 44 -16.70 6.43 2.86
C ALA A 44 -15.45 7.27 2.98
N VAL A 45 -14.31 6.62 2.85
CA VAL A 45 -13.06 7.30 2.57
C VAL A 45 -13.34 8.30 1.46
N GLY A 46 -13.10 9.50 1.79
CA GLY A 46 -13.57 10.59 1.05
C GLY A 46 -13.14 10.65 -0.38
N GLY A 47 -13.88 11.46 -1.09
CA GLY A 47 -13.71 11.62 -2.50
C GLY A 47 -14.54 10.65 -3.32
N VAL A 48 -14.60 10.94 -4.59
CA VAL A 48 -15.37 10.19 -5.58
C VAL A 48 -14.78 8.78 -5.80
N SER A 49 -13.53 8.57 -5.40
CA SER A 49 -12.83 7.32 -5.65
C SER A 49 -11.80 7.03 -4.56
N PHE A 50 -12.00 5.94 -3.83
CA PHE A 50 -10.99 5.42 -2.90
C PHE A 50 -9.68 5.06 -3.63
N GLY A 51 -9.77 4.51 -4.84
CA GLY A 51 -8.59 4.22 -5.65
C GLY A 51 -7.78 5.47 -6.00
N ALA A 52 -8.43 6.62 -6.26
CA ALA A 52 -7.72 7.88 -6.48
C ALA A 52 -7.04 8.39 -5.20
N HIS A 53 -7.68 8.27 -4.06
CA HIS A 53 -7.12 8.62 -2.76
C HIS A 53 -5.91 7.73 -2.43
N GLU A 54 -6.06 6.40 -2.59
CA GLU A 54 -4.98 5.43 -2.39
C GLU A 54 -3.83 5.60 -3.39
N SER A 55 -4.11 6.14 -4.58
CA SER A 55 -3.04 6.39 -5.56
C SER A 55 -2.01 7.41 -5.07
N GLN A 56 -2.40 8.34 -4.21
CA GLN A 56 -1.47 9.33 -3.66
C GLN A 56 -0.61 8.70 -2.56
N SER A 57 -1.18 7.88 -1.70
CA SER A 57 -0.43 7.13 -0.70
C SER A 57 0.59 6.21 -1.34
N ARG A 58 0.19 5.46 -2.37
CA ARG A 58 1.08 4.58 -3.12
C ARG A 58 2.13 5.31 -3.94
N LEU A 59 1.81 6.51 -4.44
CA LEU A 59 2.78 7.37 -5.11
C LEU A 59 3.94 7.71 -4.18
N PHE A 60 3.65 8.19 -2.98
CA PHE A 60 4.68 8.58 -2.02
C PHE A 60 5.39 7.38 -1.39
N GLU A 61 4.66 6.32 -1.06
CA GLU A 61 5.23 5.11 -0.48
C GLU A 61 6.18 4.39 -1.44
N ASN A 62 5.69 4.08 -2.65
CA ASN A 62 6.38 3.18 -3.58
C ASN A 62 7.24 3.95 -4.60
N HIS A 63 6.63 4.88 -5.34
CA HIS A 63 7.33 5.53 -6.45
C HIS A 63 8.32 6.61 -6.01
N VAL A 64 8.06 7.29 -4.89
CA VAL A 64 9.00 8.26 -4.30
C VAL A 64 9.87 7.56 -3.26
N GLY A 65 9.31 7.05 -2.18
CA GLY A 65 10.05 6.57 -1.01
C GLY A 65 10.90 5.33 -1.27
N ARG A 66 10.55 4.50 -2.26
CA ARG A 66 11.34 3.33 -2.65
C ARG A 66 12.23 3.59 -3.88
N SER A 67 12.20 4.81 -4.44
CA SER A 67 13.04 5.16 -5.59
C SER A 67 14.53 5.19 -5.22
N ARG A 68 15.38 5.02 -6.22
CA ARG A 68 16.81 5.15 -6.05
C ARG A 68 17.19 6.58 -5.71
N GLU A 69 16.58 7.54 -6.40
CA GLU A 69 16.83 8.97 -6.22
C GLU A 69 16.54 9.42 -4.78
N PHE A 70 15.45 8.92 -4.18
CA PHE A 70 15.15 9.20 -2.77
C PHE A 70 16.28 8.72 -1.84
N TRP A 71 16.84 7.53 -2.07
CA TRP A 71 17.88 6.97 -1.21
C TRP A 71 19.27 7.56 -1.51
N ASP A 72 19.54 7.96 -2.73
CA ASP A 72 20.78 8.69 -3.06
C ASP A 72 20.83 10.04 -2.31
N LEU A 73 19.68 10.67 -2.06
CA LEU A 73 19.57 11.92 -1.30
C LEU A 73 19.53 11.72 0.22
N ASN A 74 18.76 10.77 0.71
CA ASN A 74 18.37 10.71 2.12
C ASN A 74 19.12 9.63 2.91
N TYR A 75 19.85 8.73 2.26
CA TYR A 75 20.53 7.64 2.95
C TYR A 75 21.58 8.14 3.95
N GLY A 76 22.27 9.23 3.66
CA GLY A 76 23.26 9.84 4.55
C GLY A 76 22.67 10.21 5.92
N GLU A 77 21.51 10.85 5.92
CA GLU A 77 20.81 11.22 7.17
C GLU A 77 20.34 9.97 7.94
N LEU A 78 19.86 8.97 7.24
CA LEU A 78 19.47 7.70 7.86
C LEU A 78 20.68 7.00 8.48
N HIS A 79 21.80 6.93 7.78
CA HIS A 79 23.04 6.32 8.26
C HIS A 79 23.58 7.06 9.51
N ASP A 80 23.52 8.38 9.52
CA ASP A 80 23.95 9.18 10.66
C ASP A 80 23.05 8.99 11.90
N ALA A 81 21.75 8.72 11.67
CA ALA A 81 20.81 8.42 12.73
C ALA A 81 20.99 6.99 13.31
N PHE A 82 21.45 6.03 12.49
CA PHE A 82 21.59 4.62 12.84
C PHE A 82 22.96 4.04 12.46
N PRO A 83 24.07 4.63 12.92
CA PRO A 83 25.40 4.28 12.44
C PRO A 83 25.83 2.85 12.76
N GLU A 84 25.38 2.29 13.90
CA GLU A 84 25.72 0.92 14.29
C GLU A 84 24.95 -0.12 13.45
N GLN A 85 23.65 0.13 13.22
CA GLN A 85 22.78 -0.77 12.47
C GLN A 85 23.11 -0.80 10.98
N LEU A 86 23.60 0.31 10.45
CA LEU A 86 23.92 0.49 9.04
C LEU A 86 25.43 0.42 8.74
N ALA A 87 26.24 0.00 9.73
CA ALA A 87 27.67 -0.11 9.57
C ALA A 87 28.05 -1.02 8.38
N GLY A 88 28.78 -0.46 7.40
CA GLY A 88 29.24 -1.19 6.21
C GLY A 88 28.16 -1.41 5.14
N ILE A 89 26.98 -0.80 5.29
CA ILE A 89 25.91 -0.82 4.28
C ILE A 89 25.99 0.51 3.52
N ASP A 90 26.02 0.46 2.21
CA ASP A 90 25.93 1.64 1.36
C ASP A 90 24.49 1.89 0.86
N ALA A 91 24.25 3.07 0.27
CA ALA A 91 22.93 3.46 -0.23
C ALA A 91 22.36 2.48 -1.27
N GLU A 92 23.22 1.95 -2.16
CA GLU A 92 22.81 0.97 -3.17
C GLU A 92 22.34 -0.33 -2.54
N THR A 93 23.09 -0.86 -1.57
CA THR A 93 22.74 -2.08 -0.85
C THR A 93 21.45 -1.88 -0.06
N PHE A 94 21.31 -0.72 0.59
CA PHE A 94 20.09 -0.38 1.32
C PHE A 94 18.88 -0.27 0.40
N TRP A 95 19.00 0.47 -0.72
CA TRP A 95 17.94 0.59 -1.72
C TRP A 95 17.49 -0.77 -2.26
N ARG A 96 18.42 -1.67 -2.55
CA ARG A 96 18.09 -3.05 -2.96
C ARG A 96 17.36 -3.83 -1.88
N ALA A 97 17.77 -3.65 -0.63
CA ALA A 97 17.14 -4.35 0.50
C ALA A 97 15.68 -3.91 0.71
N VAL A 98 15.36 -2.60 0.62
CA VAL A 98 14.00 -2.10 0.79
C VAL A 98 13.08 -2.40 -0.42
N ASN A 99 13.66 -2.77 -1.55
CA ASN A 99 12.95 -3.20 -2.76
C ASN A 99 13.03 -4.72 -3.01
N ARG A 100 13.44 -5.49 -1.99
CA ARG A 100 13.48 -6.95 -2.10
C ARG A 100 12.07 -7.51 -2.31
N VAL A 101 11.93 -8.35 -3.33
CA VAL A 101 10.70 -9.08 -3.61
C VAL A 101 10.74 -10.42 -2.88
N GLU A 102 9.80 -10.63 -1.98
CA GLU A 102 9.67 -11.87 -1.22
C GLU A 102 8.21 -12.09 -0.81
N PRO A 103 7.55 -13.16 -1.28
CA PRO A 103 6.18 -13.46 -0.87
C PRO A 103 6.07 -13.61 0.65
N GLY A 104 5.10 -12.94 1.24
CA GLY A 104 4.86 -12.94 2.68
C GLY A 104 3.40 -13.25 3.04
N LEU A 105 3.15 -13.54 4.32
CA LEU A 105 1.80 -13.86 4.80
C LEU A 105 0.90 -12.62 4.90
N ILE A 106 1.46 -11.47 5.23
CA ILE A 106 0.71 -10.27 5.63
C ILE A 106 0.70 -9.25 4.51
N ARG A 107 -0.50 -8.91 4.03
CA ARG A 107 -0.72 -7.97 2.92
C ARG A 107 -0.03 -6.61 3.13
N VAL A 108 -0.24 -6.00 4.28
CA VAL A 108 0.31 -4.66 4.58
C VAL A 108 1.83 -4.63 4.77
N GLU A 109 2.47 -5.79 4.79
CA GLU A 109 3.92 -5.96 4.90
C GLU A 109 4.54 -6.46 3.59
N SER A 110 3.71 -6.71 2.58
CA SER A 110 4.15 -7.23 1.28
C SER A 110 4.93 -6.18 0.49
N ASP A 111 5.84 -6.66 -0.33
CA ASP A 111 6.55 -5.85 -1.31
C ASP A 111 5.60 -5.38 -2.44
N GLU A 112 6.07 -4.42 -3.24
CA GLU A 112 5.28 -3.80 -4.30
C GLU A 112 4.76 -4.80 -5.34
N LEU A 113 5.54 -5.83 -5.67
CA LEU A 113 5.16 -6.81 -6.69
C LEU A 113 4.14 -7.82 -6.15
N THR A 114 4.37 -8.36 -4.94
CA THR A 114 3.51 -9.42 -4.38
C THR A 114 2.24 -8.88 -3.73
N TYR A 115 2.16 -7.58 -3.47
CA TYR A 115 0.99 -6.95 -2.86
C TYR A 115 -0.30 -7.19 -3.65
N ASP A 116 -0.29 -7.06 -4.96
CA ASP A 116 -1.49 -7.20 -5.78
C ASP A 116 -2.02 -8.64 -5.83
N PHE A 117 -1.17 -9.65 -5.62
CA PHE A 117 -1.64 -11.04 -5.44
C PHE A 117 -2.47 -11.20 -4.17
N HIS A 118 -2.11 -10.48 -3.09
CA HIS A 118 -2.95 -10.42 -1.90
C HIS A 118 -4.31 -9.76 -2.16
N ILE A 119 -4.37 -8.78 -3.05
CA ILE A 119 -5.64 -8.17 -3.45
C ILE A 119 -6.45 -9.14 -4.32
N MET A 120 -5.83 -9.76 -5.30
CA MET A 120 -6.50 -10.70 -6.23
C MET A 120 -7.22 -11.82 -5.47
N LEU A 121 -6.53 -12.47 -4.52
CA LEU A 121 -7.16 -13.54 -3.74
C LEU A 121 -8.38 -13.07 -2.94
N ARG A 122 -8.35 -11.84 -2.40
CA ARG A 122 -9.47 -11.26 -1.66
C ARG A 122 -10.65 -10.95 -2.56
N VAL A 123 -10.41 -10.43 -3.75
CA VAL A 123 -11.45 -10.16 -4.75
C VAL A 123 -12.12 -11.46 -5.20
N ASP A 124 -11.34 -12.52 -5.44
CA ASP A 124 -11.90 -13.84 -5.79
C ASP A 124 -12.77 -14.42 -4.67
N ILE A 125 -12.30 -14.30 -3.42
CA ILE A 125 -13.05 -14.76 -2.25
C ILE A 125 -14.34 -13.95 -2.07
N GLU A 126 -14.27 -12.62 -2.18
CA GLU A 126 -15.46 -11.75 -2.10
C GLU A 126 -16.49 -12.10 -3.18
N ALA A 127 -16.04 -12.32 -4.41
CA ALA A 127 -16.93 -12.74 -5.49
C ALA A 127 -17.65 -14.06 -5.17
N ALA A 128 -16.91 -15.07 -4.66
CA ALA A 128 -17.46 -16.36 -4.29
C ALA A 128 -18.41 -16.29 -3.08
N LEU A 129 -18.15 -15.39 -2.12
CA LEU A 129 -19.06 -15.16 -0.99
C LEU A 129 -20.36 -14.48 -1.45
N ILE A 130 -20.27 -13.50 -2.37
CA ILE A 130 -21.42 -12.74 -2.85
C ILE A 130 -22.33 -13.59 -3.74
N ASP A 131 -21.77 -14.43 -4.62
CA ASP A 131 -22.54 -15.29 -5.49
C ASP A 131 -23.05 -16.57 -4.77
N GLY A 132 -22.59 -16.81 -3.54
CA GLY A 132 -23.02 -17.93 -2.69
C GLY A 132 -22.33 -19.26 -3.02
N SER A 133 -21.29 -19.26 -3.85
CA SER A 133 -20.50 -20.47 -4.14
C SER A 133 -19.54 -20.83 -3.00
N LEU A 134 -19.24 -19.88 -2.11
CA LEU A 134 -18.44 -20.08 -0.90
C LEU A 134 -19.26 -19.74 0.35
N SER A 135 -19.28 -20.64 1.35
CA SER A 135 -19.85 -20.34 2.66
C SER A 135 -18.83 -19.63 3.56
N VAL A 136 -19.31 -18.82 4.50
CA VAL A 136 -18.42 -18.17 5.51
C VAL A 136 -17.69 -19.21 6.36
N ALA A 137 -18.27 -20.39 6.57
CA ALA A 137 -17.64 -21.47 7.34
C ALA A 137 -16.41 -22.05 6.63
N ASP A 138 -16.38 -22.04 5.30
CA ASP A 138 -15.31 -22.60 4.48
C ASP A 138 -14.25 -21.53 4.11
N LEU A 139 -14.45 -20.30 4.56
CA LEU A 139 -13.59 -19.16 4.23
C LEU A 139 -12.11 -19.36 4.64
N PRO A 140 -11.75 -19.91 5.83
CA PRO A 140 -10.37 -20.15 6.19
C PRO A 140 -9.67 -21.16 5.26
N GLU A 141 -10.37 -22.20 4.83
CA GLU A 141 -9.84 -23.20 3.90
C GLU A 141 -9.60 -22.59 2.51
N MET A 142 -10.59 -21.85 1.99
CA MET A 142 -10.47 -21.15 0.72
C MET A 142 -9.32 -20.13 0.75
N TRP A 143 -9.15 -19.39 1.85
CA TRP A 143 -8.04 -18.47 2.03
C TRP A 143 -6.69 -19.18 1.92
N GLY A 144 -6.51 -20.29 2.63
CA GLY A 144 -5.30 -21.10 2.56
C GLY A 144 -5.00 -21.59 1.14
N ALA A 145 -6.04 -22.09 0.44
CA ALA A 145 -5.92 -22.55 -0.94
C ALA A 145 -5.48 -21.42 -1.89
N LYS A 146 -6.08 -20.21 -1.76
CA LYS A 146 -5.72 -19.05 -2.58
C LYS A 146 -4.33 -18.49 -2.27
N MET A 147 -3.91 -18.47 -1.01
CA MET A 147 -2.54 -18.11 -0.64
C MET A 147 -1.52 -19.06 -1.24
N LYS A 148 -1.84 -20.37 -1.26
CA LYS A 148 -0.99 -21.37 -1.90
C LYS A 148 -0.97 -21.22 -3.41
N GLU A 149 -2.11 -20.97 -4.04
CA GLU A 149 -2.24 -20.78 -5.49
C GLU A 149 -1.45 -19.56 -5.99
N TYR A 150 -1.60 -18.40 -5.33
CA TYR A 150 -1.05 -17.13 -5.81
C TYR A 150 0.37 -16.82 -5.34
N LEU A 151 0.74 -17.26 -4.14
CA LEU A 151 1.98 -16.87 -3.48
C LEU A 151 2.88 -18.07 -3.09
N ASP A 152 2.39 -19.30 -3.28
CA ASP A 152 3.04 -20.55 -2.84
C ASP A 152 3.32 -20.60 -1.33
N ILE A 153 2.45 -19.99 -0.52
CA ILE A 153 2.59 -19.90 0.93
C ILE A 153 1.55 -20.78 1.62
N ASP A 154 1.98 -21.53 2.63
CA ASP A 154 1.12 -22.27 3.53
C ASP A 154 0.72 -21.40 4.73
N VAL A 155 -0.58 -21.23 4.98
CA VAL A 155 -1.10 -20.37 6.06
C VAL A 155 -1.17 -21.19 7.36
N PRO A 156 -0.45 -20.82 8.42
CA PRO A 156 -0.35 -21.65 9.61
C PRO A 156 -1.57 -21.54 10.55
N ASN A 157 -2.31 -20.44 10.49
CA ASN A 157 -3.49 -20.17 11.32
C ASN A 157 -4.29 -18.98 10.79
N ASP A 158 -5.52 -18.79 11.29
CA ASP A 158 -6.44 -17.73 10.85
C ASP A 158 -5.93 -16.32 11.16
N ARG A 159 -5.15 -16.12 12.22
CA ARG A 159 -4.57 -14.83 12.58
C ARG A 159 -3.62 -14.30 11.50
N LEU A 160 -2.82 -15.19 10.92
CA LEU A 160 -1.92 -14.88 9.80
C LEU A 160 -2.57 -15.12 8.44
N GLY A 161 -3.83 -15.52 8.44
CA GLY A 161 -4.66 -15.78 7.28
C GLY A 161 -5.83 -14.83 7.20
N VAL A 162 -7.03 -15.39 7.19
CA VAL A 162 -8.29 -14.70 6.95
C VAL A 162 -8.63 -13.57 7.92
N LEU A 163 -8.05 -13.56 9.12
CA LEU A 163 -8.30 -12.55 10.16
C LEU A 163 -7.27 -11.40 10.16
N GLN A 164 -6.39 -11.33 9.17
CA GLN A 164 -5.34 -10.29 9.15
C GLN A 164 -5.86 -8.88 8.80
N ASP A 165 -7.01 -8.79 8.13
CA ASP A 165 -7.64 -7.54 7.71
C ASP A 165 -8.95 -7.27 8.48
N VAL A 166 -9.25 -5.99 8.69
CA VAL A 166 -10.47 -5.56 9.41
C VAL A 166 -11.67 -5.30 8.47
N HIS A 167 -11.47 -5.34 7.16
CA HIS A 167 -12.46 -4.95 6.17
C HIS A 167 -13.77 -5.71 6.32
N TRP A 168 -13.75 -7.03 6.23
CA TRP A 168 -14.96 -7.84 6.30
C TRP A 168 -15.67 -7.77 7.65
N SER A 169 -14.90 -7.73 8.74
CA SER A 169 -15.47 -7.59 10.09
C SER A 169 -16.12 -6.22 10.33
N SER A 170 -15.73 -5.18 9.59
CA SER A 170 -16.35 -3.86 9.60
C SER A 170 -17.39 -3.64 8.49
N GLY A 171 -17.75 -4.70 7.75
CA GLY A 171 -18.77 -4.64 6.70
C GLY A 171 -18.30 -4.03 5.38
N GLN A 172 -16.99 -3.87 5.20
CA GLN A 172 -16.41 -3.35 3.95
C GLN A 172 -16.16 -4.51 2.98
N VAL A 173 -17.15 -4.79 2.14
CA VAL A 173 -17.08 -5.79 1.08
C VAL A 173 -16.98 -5.10 -0.27
N GLY A 174 -16.18 -5.64 -1.20
CA GLY A 174 -15.95 -5.08 -2.53
C GLY A 174 -14.97 -3.89 -2.56
N THR A 175 -14.25 -3.63 -1.47
CA THR A 175 -13.32 -2.50 -1.39
C THR A 175 -11.89 -2.83 -1.80
N PHE A 176 -11.48 -4.09 -1.73
CA PHE A 176 -10.09 -4.50 -1.95
C PHE A 176 -9.55 -4.16 -3.35
N CYS A 177 -10.39 -4.22 -4.39
CA CYS A 177 -9.96 -3.86 -5.75
C CYS A 177 -9.42 -2.42 -5.86
N ASN A 178 -9.84 -1.50 -4.98
CA ASN A 178 -9.38 -0.12 -4.98
C ASN A 178 -7.88 0.01 -4.70
N TYR A 179 -7.28 -0.93 -3.96
CA TYR A 179 -5.84 -0.91 -3.67
C TYR A 179 -5.01 -1.14 -4.94
N THR A 180 -5.37 -2.13 -5.76
CA THR A 180 -4.73 -2.36 -7.06
C THR A 180 -5.00 -1.20 -8.03
N ILE A 181 -6.23 -0.66 -8.05
CA ILE A 181 -6.55 0.55 -8.84
C ILE A 181 -5.65 1.70 -8.40
N GLY A 182 -5.46 1.89 -7.10
CA GLY A 182 -4.54 2.89 -6.53
C GLY A 182 -3.10 2.70 -7.01
N ASN A 183 -2.57 1.47 -6.97
CA ASN A 183 -1.23 1.15 -7.47
C ASN A 183 -1.06 1.49 -8.96
N VAL A 184 -2.03 1.09 -9.80
CA VAL A 184 -1.99 1.38 -11.24
C VAL A 184 -2.05 2.88 -11.51
N MET A 185 -2.95 3.60 -10.82
CA MET A 185 -3.06 5.06 -10.96
C MET A 185 -1.80 5.76 -10.48
N ALA A 186 -1.21 5.35 -9.35
CA ALA A 186 0.05 5.90 -8.85
C ALA A 186 1.17 5.78 -9.89
N GLY A 187 1.34 4.60 -10.49
CA GLY A 187 2.32 4.37 -11.54
C GLY A 187 2.08 5.25 -12.78
N GLN A 188 0.84 5.40 -13.21
CA GLN A 188 0.49 6.27 -14.33
C GLN A 188 0.76 7.75 -14.04
N LEU A 189 0.41 8.22 -12.84
CA LEU A 189 0.66 9.59 -12.39
C LEU A 189 2.15 9.86 -12.31
N PHE A 190 2.93 8.99 -11.67
CA PHE A 190 4.37 9.12 -11.57
C PHE A 190 5.04 9.12 -12.94
N HIS A 191 4.68 8.18 -13.82
CA HIS A 191 5.19 8.14 -15.18
C HIS A 191 4.85 9.42 -15.98
N SER A 192 3.65 9.98 -15.77
CA SER A 192 3.27 11.23 -16.43
C SER A 192 4.04 12.43 -15.86
N ALA A 193 4.16 12.53 -14.54
CA ALA A 193 4.87 13.61 -13.87
C ALA A 193 6.36 13.64 -14.24
N THR A 194 7.01 12.48 -14.28
CA THR A 194 8.44 12.38 -14.60
C THR A 194 8.79 12.61 -16.06
N LYS A 195 7.80 12.82 -16.96
CA LYS A 195 8.05 13.38 -18.29
C LYS A 195 8.40 14.86 -18.24
N ASP A 196 7.96 15.57 -17.21
CA ASP A 196 8.39 16.94 -16.96
C ASP A 196 9.81 16.92 -16.40
N THR A 197 10.71 17.67 -17.09
CA THR A 197 12.13 17.72 -16.73
C THR A 197 12.34 18.33 -15.35
N GLN A 198 11.52 19.32 -14.96
CA GLN A 198 11.63 19.96 -13.64
C GLN A 198 11.26 19.00 -12.51
N VAL A 199 10.22 18.20 -12.69
CA VAL A 199 9.82 17.18 -11.70
C VAL A 199 10.91 16.12 -11.58
N ARG A 200 11.45 15.64 -12.70
CA ARG A 200 12.48 14.61 -12.70
C ARG A 200 13.80 15.12 -12.08
N GLU A 201 14.19 16.35 -12.36
CA GLU A 201 15.38 16.98 -11.76
C GLU A 201 15.15 17.25 -10.26
N GLY A 202 13.92 17.62 -9.85
CA GLY A 202 13.55 17.81 -8.46
C GLY A 202 13.58 16.53 -7.61
N LEU A 203 13.40 15.34 -8.22
CA LEU A 203 13.58 14.07 -7.52
C LEU A 203 15.04 13.75 -7.21
N SER A 204 15.99 14.43 -7.86
CA SER A 204 17.43 14.21 -7.73
C SER A 204 18.14 15.39 -7.04
N SER A 205 17.42 16.38 -6.54
CA SER A 205 17.93 17.59 -5.88
C SER A 205 17.41 17.67 -4.45
#